data_74c85d4d33cdcaa9e406bf85ae968942
#
_entry.id   74c85d4d33cdcaa9e406bf85ae968942
#
_cell.length_a   1.000
_cell.length_b   1.000
_cell.length_c   1.000
_cell.angle_alpha   90.00
_cell.angle_beta   90.00
_cell.angle_gamma   90.00
#
_symmetry.space_group_name_H-M   'P 1'
#
loop_
_entity.id
_entity.type
_entity.pdbx_description
1 polymer ?
#
loop_
_entity_poly.entity_id
_entity_poly.type
_entity_poly.pdbx_seq_one_letter_code
_entity_poly.pdbx_strand_id
1 'polypeptide(L)'
;YPSPKKAEERFIGYLLNTLRSGEIDVLFPVADACLKPIVDHEEEILRYTRIALPPRDIFTAGYDKGTTLRIAMENGIPCPRTFFPESPDDAAGIAEKIDYPAVVKPRVSSGRRGVRVCRDSQDLVQAYAASASEFGPVVIQEFIPYGGELGVYTLLNAQSEPRAVTVQRRIRSYPISGGASTLRETIKDERSREAVGIALRLLKAMRWSGVAMVEFRVDARDGSLKLMEVNPRFWGSLNLSILSGVDFPYLLYRMVMDGDIEPVPDYREGVQCRWLLPGDILWYLSAPKTWQNLKAFLR
;
A
#
# COMPACT_ATOMS: atom_id res chain seq x y z
N TYR A 1 2.43 24.51 7.47
CA TYR A 1 3.74 23.88 7.72
C TYR A 1 4.53 23.71 6.43
N PRO A 2 5.88 23.64 6.48
CA PRO A 2 6.72 23.41 5.31
C PRO A 2 6.41 22.07 4.63
N SER A 3 6.56 22.03 3.29
CA SER A 3 6.29 20.79 2.55
C SER A 3 7.38 19.74 2.82
N PRO A 4 7.03 18.53 3.30
CA PRO A 4 8.02 17.48 3.51
C PRO A 4 8.74 17.04 2.23
N LYS A 5 8.12 17.24 1.04
CA LYS A 5 8.73 16.91 -0.26
C LYS A 5 9.71 17.97 -0.79
N LYS A 6 9.47 19.25 -0.46
CA LYS A 6 10.21 20.37 -1.05
C LYS A 6 11.21 21.01 -0.08
N ALA A 7 11.02 20.78 1.21
CA ALA A 7 11.79 21.41 2.28
C ALA A 7 11.80 20.50 3.53
N GLU A 8 12.39 19.33 3.40
CA GLU A 8 12.38 18.28 4.43
C GLU A 8 12.97 18.76 5.76
N GLU A 9 14.15 19.38 5.76
CA GLU A 9 14.77 19.92 6.97
C GLU A 9 13.88 20.96 7.69
N ARG A 10 13.22 21.83 6.90
CA ARG A 10 12.30 22.83 7.46
C ARG A 10 11.03 22.20 8.02
N PHE A 11 10.56 21.10 7.38
CA PHE A 11 9.42 20.32 7.87
C PHE A 11 9.76 19.66 9.21
N ILE A 12 10.91 19.01 9.31
CA ILE A 12 11.37 18.38 10.56
C ILE A 12 11.60 19.43 11.65
N GLY A 13 12.26 20.55 11.34
CA GLY A 13 12.44 21.63 12.31
C GLY A 13 11.12 22.20 12.82
N TYR A 14 10.12 22.38 11.95
CA TYR A 14 8.77 22.79 12.35
C TYR A 14 8.09 21.73 13.25
N LEU A 15 8.17 20.44 12.86
CA LEU A 15 7.60 19.33 13.62
C LEU A 15 8.20 19.27 15.03
N LEU A 16 9.52 19.27 15.14
CA LEU A 16 10.22 19.23 16.42
C LEU A 16 9.88 20.43 17.32
N ASN A 17 9.79 21.63 16.76
CA ASN A 17 9.36 22.80 17.53
C ASN A 17 7.93 22.65 18.05
N THR A 18 7.03 22.04 17.25
CA THR A 18 5.66 21.77 17.69
C THR A 18 5.64 20.70 18.80
N LEU A 19 6.42 19.63 18.67
CA LEU A 19 6.49 18.56 19.67
C LEU A 19 7.10 19.01 21.01
N ARG A 20 8.04 19.94 20.97
CA ARG A 20 8.66 20.53 22.19
C ARG A 20 7.67 21.32 23.07
N SER A 21 6.51 21.70 22.53
CA SER A 21 5.45 22.31 23.35
C SER A 21 4.90 21.37 24.43
N GLY A 22 5.13 20.04 24.30
CA GLY A 22 4.79 19.05 25.33
C GLY A 22 3.33 18.65 25.39
N GLU A 23 2.52 19.03 24.40
CA GLU A 23 1.06 18.79 24.39
C GLU A 23 0.64 17.64 23.45
N ILE A 24 1.62 16.89 22.90
CA ILE A 24 1.34 15.84 21.89
C ILE A 24 1.83 14.49 22.39
N ASP A 25 0.91 13.60 22.70
CA ASP A 25 1.21 12.25 23.20
C ASP A 25 1.63 11.28 22.09
N VAL A 26 1.00 11.39 20.90
CA VAL A 26 1.22 10.46 19.79
C VAL A 26 1.26 11.20 18.45
N LEU A 27 2.27 10.90 17.65
CA LEU A 27 2.38 11.34 16.26
C LEU A 27 1.88 10.25 15.32
N PHE A 28 0.90 10.59 14.47
CA PHE A 28 0.36 9.73 13.41
C PHE A 28 0.79 10.22 12.03
N PRO A 29 1.81 9.65 11.41
CA PRO A 29 2.16 9.95 10.03
C PRO A 29 1.15 9.32 9.06
N VAL A 30 0.40 10.14 8.33
CA VAL A 30 -0.69 9.66 7.45
C VAL A 30 -0.31 9.75 5.97
N ALA A 31 0.40 10.80 5.57
CA ALA A 31 0.73 11.04 4.17
C ALA A 31 2.09 10.43 3.79
N ASP A 32 2.17 9.77 2.63
CA ASP A 32 3.41 9.15 2.12
C ASP A 32 4.63 10.09 2.19
N ALA A 33 4.39 11.39 1.97
CA ALA A 33 5.46 12.38 1.97
C ALA A 33 6.11 12.63 3.35
N CYS A 34 5.39 12.34 4.44
CA CYS A 34 5.87 12.56 5.80
C CYS A 34 6.58 11.33 6.37
N LEU A 35 6.29 10.13 5.83
CA LEU A 35 6.71 8.86 6.44
C LEU A 35 8.23 8.76 6.55
N LYS A 36 8.92 8.81 5.42
CA LYS A 36 10.37 8.67 5.40
C LYS A 36 11.08 9.75 6.22
N PRO A 37 10.79 11.08 6.07
CA PRO A 37 11.37 12.10 6.94
C PRO A 37 11.19 11.84 8.44
N ILE A 38 10.00 11.39 8.85
CA ILE A 38 9.73 11.09 10.27
C ILE A 38 10.52 9.88 10.74
N VAL A 39 10.59 8.81 9.95
CA VAL A 39 11.38 7.61 10.28
C VAL A 39 12.88 7.92 10.29
N ASP A 40 13.37 8.74 9.38
CA ASP A 40 14.79 9.13 9.34
C ASP A 40 15.21 9.97 10.57
N HIS A 41 14.25 10.63 11.24
CA HIS A 41 14.49 11.43 12.46
C HIS A 41 13.79 10.85 13.70
N GLU A 42 13.45 9.54 13.68
CA GLU A 42 12.67 8.91 14.76
C GLU A 42 13.32 9.05 16.13
N GLU A 43 14.64 8.91 16.23
CA GLU A 43 15.37 9.03 17.50
C GLU A 43 15.20 10.40 18.18
N GLU A 44 15.16 11.47 17.38
CA GLU A 44 14.95 12.81 17.90
C GLU A 44 13.48 13.05 18.27
N ILE A 45 12.55 12.58 17.44
CA ILE A 45 11.10 12.72 17.64
C ILE A 45 10.64 11.95 18.88
N LEU A 46 11.15 10.73 19.09
CA LEU A 46 10.82 9.87 20.24
C LEU A 46 11.17 10.47 21.61
N ARG A 47 12.02 11.53 21.66
CA ARG A 47 12.30 12.28 22.88
C ARG A 47 11.10 13.10 23.37
N TYR A 48 10.15 13.39 22.49
CA TYR A 48 9.03 14.30 22.75
C TYR A 48 7.66 13.63 22.65
N THR A 49 7.51 12.58 21.86
CA THR A 49 6.22 11.94 21.59
C THR A 49 6.42 10.48 21.16
N ARG A 50 5.37 9.67 21.22
CA ARG A 50 5.34 8.33 20.62
C ARG A 50 5.05 8.44 19.12
N ILE A 51 5.61 7.54 18.32
CA ILE A 51 5.36 7.47 16.87
C ILE A 51 4.51 6.22 16.58
N ALA A 52 3.37 6.41 15.94
CA ALA A 52 2.47 5.32 15.55
C ALA A 52 2.90 4.67 14.21
N LEU A 53 4.17 4.24 14.13
CA LEU A 53 4.76 3.49 13.01
C LEU A 53 5.53 2.28 13.56
N PRO A 54 5.76 1.24 12.73
CA PRO A 54 6.71 0.18 13.09
C PRO A 54 8.14 0.73 13.22
N PRO A 55 9.04 0.02 13.92
CA PRO A 55 10.46 0.35 13.97
C PRO A 55 11.07 0.54 12.59
N ARG A 56 12.09 1.37 12.49
CA ARG A 56 12.71 1.84 11.23
C ARG A 56 13.06 0.72 10.24
N ASP A 57 13.66 -0.36 10.72
CA ASP A 57 14.05 -1.50 9.90
C ASP A 57 12.83 -2.21 9.29
N ILE A 58 11.81 -2.43 10.10
CA ILE A 58 10.54 -3.05 9.71
C ILE A 58 9.76 -2.15 8.76
N PHE A 59 9.67 -0.85 9.10
CA PHE A 59 9.06 0.16 8.23
C PHE A 59 9.72 0.15 6.84
N THR A 60 11.05 0.21 6.79
CA THR A 60 11.81 0.26 5.54
C THR A 60 11.57 -0.99 4.69
N ALA A 61 11.49 -2.18 5.32
CA ALA A 61 11.18 -3.42 4.63
C ALA A 61 9.80 -3.41 3.94
N GLY A 62 8.80 -2.79 4.56
CA GLY A 62 7.46 -2.64 3.97
C GLY A 62 7.35 -1.49 2.97
N TYR A 63 8.12 -0.43 3.18
CA TYR A 63 8.11 0.77 2.33
C TYR A 63 8.83 0.55 0.99
N ASP A 64 9.87 -0.30 0.97
CA ASP A 64 10.61 -0.70 -0.22
C ASP A 64 9.99 -1.96 -0.85
N LYS A 65 9.35 -1.80 -2.00
CA LYS A 65 8.74 -2.90 -2.76
C LYS A 65 9.73 -4.03 -3.08
N GLY A 66 10.99 -3.69 -3.34
CA GLY A 66 12.05 -4.67 -3.62
C GLY A 66 12.30 -5.57 -2.40
N THR A 67 12.43 -4.99 -1.23
CA THR A 67 12.63 -5.73 0.03
C THR A 67 11.39 -6.55 0.39
N THR A 68 10.19 -5.95 0.31
CA THR A 68 8.91 -6.67 0.51
C THR A 68 8.82 -7.91 -0.38
N LEU A 69 9.14 -7.78 -1.68
CA LEU A 69 9.04 -8.88 -2.64
C LEU A 69 10.11 -9.96 -2.41
N ARG A 70 11.33 -9.61 -2.00
CA ARG A 70 12.34 -10.61 -1.59
C ARG A 70 11.86 -11.42 -0.40
N ILE A 71 11.36 -10.76 0.65
CA ILE A 71 10.78 -11.45 1.82
C ILE A 71 9.61 -12.34 1.40
N ALA A 72 8.74 -11.85 0.50
CA ALA A 72 7.63 -12.63 -0.02
C ALA A 72 8.10 -13.92 -0.73
N MET A 73 9.06 -13.80 -1.65
CA MET A 73 9.60 -14.94 -2.39
C MET A 73 10.27 -15.97 -1.46
N GLU A 74 11.08 -15.51 -0.49
CA GLU A 74 11.76 -16.36 0.49
C GLU A 74 10.79 -17.14 1.39
N ASN A 75 9.57 -16.59 1.60
CA ASN A 75 8.55 -17.18 2.46
C ASN A 75 7.40 -17.85 1.67
N GLY A 76 7.58 -18.08 0.35
CA GLY A 76 6.57 -18.72 -0.49
C GLY A 76 5.24 -17.96 -0.57
N ILE A 77 5.29 -16.62 -0.44
CA ILE A 77 4.12 -15.74 -0.61
C ILE A 77 3.88 -15.50 -2.10
N PRO A 78 2.67 -15.77 -2.61
CA PRO A 78 2.37 -15.56 -4.02
C PRO A 78 2.56 -14.10 -4.45
N CYS A 79 3.48 -13.86 -5.36
CA CYS A 79 3.75 -12.56 -5.93
C CYS A 79 4.09 -12.70 -7.43
N PRO A 80 4.07 -11.62 -8.23
CA PRO A 80 4.54 -11.67 -9.61
C PRO A 80 5.99 -12.12 -9.68
N ARG A 81 6.36 -12.89 -10.72
CA ARG A 81 7.78 -13.18 -10.99
C ARG A 81 8.54 -11.88 -11.09
N THR A 82 9.53 -11.69 -10.22
CA THR A 82 10.19 -10.40 -10.00
C THR A 82 11.70 -10.53 -10.17
N PHE A 83 12.28 -9.56 -10.86
CA PHE A 83 13.71 -9.40 -11.06
C PHE A 83 14.19 -8.09 -10.45
N PHE A 84 15.43 -8.06 -10.01
CA PHE A 84 16.04 -6.94 -9.30
C PHE A 84 17.33 -6.49 -10.05
N PRO A 85 17.20 -5.79 -11.17
CA PRO A 85 18.35 -5.33 -11.93
C PRO A 85 19.15 -4.31 -11.13
N GLU A 86 20.47 -4.44 -11.13
CA GLU A 86 21.40 -3.52 -10.49
C GLU A 86 22.13 -2.64 -11.52
N SER A 87 22.07 -3.03 -12.79
CA SER A 87 22.70 -2.33 -13.91
C SER A 87 21.82 -2.31 -15.17
N PRO A 88 22.11 -1.43 -16.15
CA PRO A 88 21.48 -1.48 -17.47
C PRO A 88 21.68 -2.82 -18.19
N ASP A 89 22.84 -3.45 -18.04
CA ASP A 89 23.16 -4.75 -18.65
C ASP A 89 22.29 -5.86 -18.03
N ASP A 90 22.08 -5.84 -16.70
CA ASP A 90 21.14 -6.77 -16.06
C ASP A 90 19.72 -6.60 -16.62
N ALA A 91 19.29 -5.34 -16.76
CA ALA A 91 17.97 -5.06 -17.30
C ALA A 91 17.82 -5.54 -18.75
N ALA A 92 18.85 -5.39 -19.59
CA ALA A 92 18.87 -5.91 -20.95
C ALA A 92 18.81 -7.45 -20.96
N GLY A 93 19.60 -8.12 -20.11
CA GLY A 93 19.58 -9.59 -19.99
C GLY A 93 18.25 -10.14 -19.46
N ILE A 94 17.52 -9.39 -18.62
CA ILE A 94 16.16 -9.72 -18.16
C ILE A 94 15.16 -9.52 -19.29
N ALA A 95 15.31 -8.44 -20.08
CA ALA A 95 14.41 -8.09 -21.17
C ALA A 95 14.33 -9.16 -22.26
N GLU A 96 15.40 -9.96 -22.45
CA GLU A 96 15.42 -11.06 -23.40
C GLU A 96 14.74 -12.34 -22.86
N LYS A 97 14.50 -12.44 -21.55
CA LYS A 97 14.06 -13.67 -20.87
C LYS A 97 12.66 -13.58 -20.25
N ILE A 98 12.14 -12.36 -20.12
CA ILE A 98 10.82 -12.14 -19.52
C ILE A 98 9.72 -12.21 -20.58
N ASP A 99 8.56 -12.74 -20.18
CA ASP A 99 7.38 -12.73 -21.03
C ASP A 99 6.74 -11.34 -21.07
N TYR A 100 6.25 -10.93 -22.23
CA TYR A 100 5.58 -9.65 -22.43
C TYR A 100 4.05 -9.80 -22.47
N PRO A 101 3.32 -8.76 -21.96
CA PRO A 101 3.84 -7.51 -21.40
C PRO A 101 4.54 -7.71 -20.05
N ALA A 102 5.53 -6.86 -19.76
CA ALA A 102 6.25 -6.80 -18.49
C ALA A 102 6.05 -5.45 -17.80
N VAL A 103 6.42 -5.33 -16.53
CA VAL A 103 6.25 -4.09 -15.76
C VAL A 103 7.56 -3.66 -15.13
N VAL A 104 7.95 -2.40 -15.35
CA VAL A 104 9.01 -1.72 -14.61
C VAL A 104 8.38 -0.87 -13.51
N LYS A 105 8.85 -1.02 -12.27
CA LYS A 105 8.36 -0.24 -11.11
C LYS A 105 9.52 0.29 -10.27
N PRO A 106 9.50 1.57 -9.84
CA PRO A 106 10.39 2.04 -8.78
C PRO A 106 10.15 1.25 -7.48
N ARG A 107 11.23 0.93 -6.78
CA ARG A 107 11.14 0.25 -5.49
C ARG A 107 10.43 1.11 -4.44
N VAL A 108 10.72 2.41 -4.45
CA VAL A 108 10.08 3.39 -3.56
C VAL A 108 9.31 4.39 -4.40
N SER A 109 7.99 4.26 -4.43
CA SER A 109 7.07 5.20 -5.10
C SER A 109 5.64 4.99 -4.62
N SER A 110 4.79 5.99 -4.78
CA SER A 110 3.35 5.93 -4.48
C SER A 110 2.51 6.45 -5.65
N GLY A 111 1.24 6.03 -5.72
CA GLY A 111 0.31 6.49 -6.74
C GLY A 111 0.68 6.11 -8.16
N ARG A 112 1.32 4.97 -8.36
CA ARG A 112 1.77 4.44 -9.67
C ARG A 112 2.81 5.30 -10.39
N ARG A 113 3.45 6.28 -9.72
CA ARG A 113 4.50 7.08 -10.35
C ARG A 113 5.69 6.19 -10.74
N GLY A 114 6.18 6.37 -11.97
CA GLY A 114 7.28 5.60 -12.53
C GLY A 114 6.92 4.16 -12.93
N VAL A 115 5.68 3.70 -12.75
CA VAL A 115 5.23 2.37 -13.21
C VAL A 115 5.00 2.41 -14.72
N ARG A 116 5.70 1.52 -15.45
CA ARG A 116 5.58 1.38 -16.91
C ARG A 116 5.22 -0.06 -17.27
N VAL A 117 4.28 -0.22 -18.18
CA VAL A 117 3.96 -1.51 -18.81
C VAL A 117 4.68 -1.56 -20.15
N CYS A 118 5.59 -2.51 -20.29
CA CYS A 118 6.47 -2.66 -21.46
C CYS A 118 5.96 -3.79 -22.34
N ARG A 119 5.99 -3.59 -23.65
CA ARG A 119 5.42 -4.52 -24.64
C ARG A 119 6.47 -5.39 -25.32
N ASP A 120 7.74 -4.97 -25.25
CA ASP A 120 8.89 -5.65 -25.83
C ASP A 120 10.18 -5.30 -25.07
N SER A 121 11.29 -5.89 -25.49
CA SER A 121 12.59 -5.71 -24.85
C SER A 121 13.12 -4.27 -24.97
N GLN A 122 12.89 -3.61 -26.09
CA GLN A 122 13.34 -2.24 -26.30
C GLN A 122 12.59 -1.26 -25.38
N ASP A 123 11.28 -1.39 -25.29
CA ASP A 123 10.42 -0.59 -24.39
C ASP A 123 10.82 -0.82 -22.93
N LEU A 124 11.14 -2.07 -22.54
CA LEU A 124 11.57 -2.39 -21.18
C LEU A 124 12.90 -1.73 -20.81
N VAL A 125 13.91 -1.79 -21.68
CA VAL A 125 15.23 -1.18 -21.43
C VAL A 125 15.09 0.34 -21.31
N GLN A 126 14.30 0.98 -22.18
CA GLN A 126 14.02 2.42 -22.11
C GLN A 126 13.27 2.78 -20.83
N ALA A 127 12.26 2.01 -20.46
CA ALA A 127 11.49 2.21 -19.23
C ALA A 127 12.35 2.04 -17.97
N TYR A 128 13.27 1.06 -17.97
CA TYR A 128 14.25 0.87 -16.90
C TYR A 128 15.13 2.11 -16.75
N ALA A 129 15.78 2.55 -17.83
CA ALA A 129 16.69 3.69 -17.79
C ALA A 129 15.98 4.97 -17.28
N ALA A 130 14.78 5.27 -17.78
CA ALA A 130 14.00 6.41 -17.37
C ALA A 130 13.58 6.31 -15.89
N SER A 131 13.05 5.15 -15.46
CA SER A 131 12.61 4.96 -14.07
C SER A 131 13.79 4.96 -13.10
N ALA A 132 14.91 4.33 -13.43
CA ALA A 132 16.08 4.28 -12.58
C ALA A 132 16.74 5.66 -12.41
N SER A 133 16.76 6.48 -13.46
CA SER A 133 17.27 7.85 -13.41
C SER A 133 16.42 8.77 -12.53
N GLU A 134 15.08 8.63 -12.57
CA GLU A 134 14.17 9.54 -11.84
C GLU A 134 13.93 9.08 -10.38
N PHE A 135 13.85 7.76 -10.14
CA PHE A 135 13.37 7.21 -8.86
C PHE A 135 14.42 6.34 -8.13
N GLY A 136 15.59 6.10 -8.73
CA GLY A 136 16.58 5.17 -8.20
C GLY A 136 16.21 3.70 -8.47
N PRO A 137 16.55 2.75 -7.58
CA PRO A 137 16.37 1.32 -7.84
C PRO A 137 14.96 0.93 -8.23
N VAL A 138 14.85 0.03 -9.21
CA VAL A 138 13.59 -0.48 -9.74
C VAL A 138 13.49 -2.00 -9.61
N VAL A 139 12.30 -2.55 -9.77
CA VAL A 139 12.03 -3.96 -10.04
C VAL A 139 11.42 -4.13 -11.41
N ILE A 140 11.73 -5.26 -12.06
CA ILE A 140 11.08 -5.70 -13.30
C ILE A 140 10.21 -6.91 -12.96
N GLN A 141 8.94 -6.89 -13.36
CA GLN A 141 7.98 -7.92 -13.00
C GLN A 141 7.20 -8.43 -14.21
N GLU A 142 6.73 -9.67 -14.14
CA GLU A 142 5.67 -10.14 -15.03
C GLU A 142 4.43 -9.25 -14.89
N PHE A 143 3.72 -9.06 -15.97
CA PHE A 143 2.43 -8.38 -15.95
C PHE A 143 1.34 -9.34 -15.46
N ILE A 144 0.61 -8.95 -14.42
CA ILE A 144 -0.56 -9.71 -13.95
C ILE A 144 -1.83 -9.13 -14.60
N PRO A 145 -2.52 -9.87 -15.47
CA PRO A 145 -3.80 -9.43 -16.03
C PRO A 145 -4.82 -9.16 -14.94
N TYR A 146 -5.64 -8.13 -15.13
CA TYR A 146 -6.55 -7.63 -14.11
C TYR A 146 -7.80 -8.51 -13.95
N GLY A 147 -7.89 -9.28 -12.89
CA GLY A 147 -9.07 -10.04 -12.45
C GLY A 147 -9.77 -9.42 -11.22
N GLY A 148 -9.26 -8.30 -10.73
CA GLY A 148 -9.76 -7.61 -9.54
C GLY A 148 -8.64 -7.19 -8.59
N GLU A 149 -8.98 -6.42 -7.57
CA GLU A 149 -8.05 -5.99 -6.53
C GLU A 149 -8.68 -6.09 -5.14
N LEU A 150 -7.90 -6.62 -4.21
CA LEU A 150 -8.23 -6.75 -2.80
C LEU A 150 -7.20 -6.01 -1.96
N GLY A 151 -7.65 -5.39 -0.87
CA GLY A 151 -6.80 -4.89 0.19
C GLY A 151 -7.12 -5.60 1.50
N VAL A 152 -6.09 -6.11 2.17
CA VAL A 152 -6.15 -6.58 3.55
C VAL A 152 -5.59 -5.48 4.44
N TYR A 153 -6.37 -5.02 5.37
CA TYR A 153 -6.06 -3.90 6.27
C TYR A 153 -5.91 -4.44 7.67
N THR A 154 -4.77 -4.20 8.28
CA THR A 154 -4.40 -4.86 9.53
C THR A 154 -3.90 -3.87 10.57
N LEU A 155 -4.05 -4.25 11.83
CA LEU A 155 -3.31 -3.73 12.98
C LEU A 155 -2.70 -4.92 13.71
N LEU A 156 -1.38 -4.95 13.86
CA LEU A 156 -0.66 -6.00 14.57
C LEU A 156 0.05 -5.41 15.79
N ASN A 157 0.14 -6.20 16.86
CA ASN A 157 0.92 -5.85 18.04
C ASN A 157 2.43 -6.05 17.85
N ALA A 158 3.23 -5.81 18.88
CA ALA A 158 4.68 -5.96 18.86
C ALA A 158 5.16 -7.41 18.60
N GLN A 159 4.30 -8.41 18.82
CA GLN A 159 4.55 -9.83 18.55
C GLN A 159 4.07 -10.25 17.15
N SER A 160 3.68 -9.29 16.31
CA SER A 160 3.09 -9.52 14.99
C SER A 160 1.80 -10.35 15.03
N GLU A 161 1.04 -10.25 16.11
CA GLU A 161 -0.26 -10.86 16.26
C GLU A 161 -1.36 -9.88 15.81
N PRO A 162 -2.35 -10.33 15.03
CA PRO A 162 -3.41 -9.45 14.56
C PRO A 162 -4.32 -9.00 15.71
N ARG A 163 -4.56 -7.69 15.80
CA ARG A 163 -5.52 -7.06 16.71
C ARG A 163 -6.77 -6.56 15.99
N ALA A 164 -6.62 -6.22 14.71
CA ALA A 164 -7.76 -5.91 13.85
C ALA A 164 -7.43 -6.25 12.40
N VAL A 165 -8.42 -6.77 11.68
CA VAL A 165 -8.31 -7.09 10.25
C VAL A 165 -9.61 -6.73 9.55
N THR A 166 -9.54 -6.07 8.37
CA THR A 166 -10.67 -5.91 7.45
C THR A 166 -10.21 -6.22 6.02
N VAL A 167 -11.11 -6.69 5.18
CA VAL A 167 -10.84 -6.90 3.76
C VAL A 167 -11.80 -6.08 2.92
N GLN A 168 -11.27 -5.40 1.92
CA GLN A 168 -12.06 -4.59 1.00
C GLN A 168 -11.71 -4.94 -0.43
N ARG A 169 -12.71 -5.08 -1.29
CA ARG A 169 -12.53 -5.15 -2.74
C ARG A 169 -12.76 -3.81 -3.40
N ARG A 170 -12.01 -3.55 -4.46
CA ARG A 170 -12.21 -2.39 -5.33
C ARG A 170 -13.34 -2.69 -6.31
N ILE A 171 -14.35 -1.82 -6.34
CA ILE A 171 -15.45 -1.89 -7.29
C ILE A 171 -15.20 -0.95 -8.46
N ARG A 172 -14.76 0.29 -8.18
CA ARG A 172 -14.49 1.33 -9.17
C ARG A 172 -13.23 2.12 -8.84
N SER A 173 -12.62 2.67 -9.89
CA SER A 173 -11.42 3.52 -9.76
C SER A 173 -11.42 4.62 -10.82
N TYR A 174 -10.74 5.71 -10.52
CA TYR A 174 -10.44 6.74 -11.50
C TYR A 174 -8.96 7.12 -11.43
N PRO A 175 -8.25 7.17 -12.58
CA PRO A 175 -8.64 6.72 -13.93
C PRO A 175 -9.05 5.23 -13.99
N ILE A 176 -9.92 4.88 -14.95
CA ILE A 176 -10.44 3.50 -15.10
C ILE A 176 -9.32 2.49 -15.39
N SER A 177 -8.26 2.92 -16.08
CA SER A 177 -7.06 2.11 -16.37
C SER A 177 -6.23 1.77 -15.12
N GLY A 178 -6.69 2.17 -13.94
CA GLY A 178 -6.04 1.93 -12.64
C GLY A 178 -5.61 3.23 -11.96
N GLY A 179 -6.41 3.71 -11.05
CA GLY A 179 -6.18 4.89 -10.24
C GLY A 179 -6.64 4.68 -8.81
N ALA A 180 -6.89 5.76 -8.08
CA ALA A 180 -7.48 5.69 -6.75
C ALA A 180 -8.87 5.04 -6.80
N SER A 181 -9.20 4.23 -5.80
CA SER A 181 -10.54 3.66 -5.70
C SER A 181 -11.59 4.75 -5.47
N THR A 182 -12.67 4.71 -6.24
CA THR A 182 -13.82 5.62 -6.07
C THR A 182 -15.00 4.95 -5.37
N LEU A 183 -15.05 3.61 -5.42
CA LEU A 183 -15.99 2.80 -4.65
C LEU A 183 -15.30 1.51 -4.19
N ARG A 184 -15.43 1.20 -2.90
CA ARG A 184 -14.99 -0.05 -2.28
C ARG A 184 -16.09 -0.66 -1.45
N GLU A 185 -15.96 -1.95 -1.19
CA GLU A 185 -16.88 -2.75 -0.38
C GLU A 185 -16.11 -3.71 0.53
N THR A 186 -16.60 -3.92 1.74
CA THR A 186 -16.08 -4.95 2.66
C THR A 186 -16.61 -6.32 2.27
N ILE A 187 -15.74 -7.34 2.30
CA ILE A 187 -16.07 -8.72 1.90
C ILE A 187 -15.54 -9.73 2.91
N LYS A 188 -16.21 -10.89 3.01
CA LYS A 188 -15.85 -12.03 3.88
C LYS A 188 -15.91 -13.39 3.16
N ASP A 189 -15.78 -13.42 1.85
CA ASP A 189 -15.79 -14.64 1.04
C ASP A 189 -14.52 -15.49 1.25
N GLU A 190 -14.44 -16.61 0.58
CA GLU A 190 -13.31 -17.54 0.64
C GLU A 190 -11.99 -16.87 0.20
N ARG A 191 -12.06 -16.06 -0.85
CA ARG A 191 -10.90 -15.32 -1.36
C ARG A 191 -10.39 -14.29 -0.36
N SER A 192 -11.29 -13.63 0.38
CA SER A 192 -10.89 -12.71 1.44
C SER A 192 -10.18 -13.44 2.60
N ARG A 193 -10.61 -14.65 2.96
CA ARG A 193 -9.94 -15.48 3.97
C ARG A 193 -8.55 -15.92 3.50
N GLU A 194 -8.41 -16.32 2.24
CA GLU A 194 -7.12 -16.62 1.63
C GLU A 194 -6.18 -15.42 1.68
N ALA A 195 -6.67 -14.22 1.25
CA ALA A 195 -5.89 -12.98 1.28
C ALA A 195 -5.41 -12.63 2.69
N VAL A 196 -6.26 -12.77 3.71
CA VAL A 196 -5.87 -12.57 5.12
C VAL A 196 -4.77 -13.54 5.52
N GLY A 197 -4.90 -14.84 5.20
CA GLY A 197 -3.87 -15.82 5.51
C GLY A 197 -2.52 -15.51 4.89
N ILE A 198 -2.51 -15.08 3.63
CA ILE A 198 -1.29 -14.66 2.92
C ILE A 198 -0.70 -13.39 3.54
N ALA A 199 -1.53 -12.36 3.80
CA ALA A 199 -1.10 -11.10 4.37
C ALA A 199 -0.48 -11.27 5.76
N LEU A 200 -1.12 -12.05 6.64
CA LEU A 200 -0.62 -12.29 7.99
C LEU A 200 0.69 -13.09 8.00
N ARG A 201 0.85 -14.07 7.10
CA ARG A 201 2.14 -14.78 6.95
C ARG A 201 3.26 -13.84 6.51
N LEU A 202 2.99 -12.96 5.53
CA LEU A 202 3.96 -11.95 5.07
C LEU A 202 4.34 -11.00 6.20
N LEU A 203 3.36 -10.41 6.88
CA LEU A 203 3.59 -9.43 7.95
C LEU A 203 4.30 -10.06 9.15
N LYS A 204 4.01 -11.33 9.47
CA LYS A 204 4.74 -12.09 10.50
C LYS A 204 6.20 -12.34 10.10
N ALA A 205 6.47 -12.71 8.84
CA ALA A 205 7.83 -12.86 8.32
C ALA A 205 8.62 -11.54 8.39
N MET A 206 7.93 -10.40 8.19
CA MET A 206 8.49 -9.06 8.35
C MET A 206 8.61 -8.60 9.80
N ARG A 207 8.12 -9.34 10.78
CA ARG A 207 7.99 -8.93 12.20
C ARG A 207 7.22 -7.62 12.36
N TRP A 208 6.17 -7.46 11.57
CA TRP A 208 5.41 -6.23 11.49
C TRP A 208 4.67 -5.90 12.78
N SER A 209 4.68 -4.61 13.15
CA SER A 209 3.81 -4.04 14.20
C SER A 209 3.14 -2.77 13.70
N GLY A 210 1.98 -2.40 14.26
CA GLY A 210 1.21 -1.25 13.80
C GLY A 210 0.31 -1.57 12.61
N VAL A 211 -0.16 -0.52 11.92
CA VAL A 211 -1.06 -0.64 10.77
C VAL A 211 -0.31 -1.01 9.50
N ALA A 212 -0.94 -1.84 8.67
CA ALA A 212 -0.49 -2.12 7.31
C ALA A 212 -1.69 -2.34 6.37
N MET A 213 -1.54 -1.91 5.13
CA MET A 213 -2.40 -2.30 4.02
C MET A 213 -1.61 -3.19 3.08
N VAL A 214 -2.03 -4.43 2.92
CA VAL A 214 -1.44 -5.40 1.98
C VAL A 214 -2.33 -5.48 0.76
N GLU A 215 -1.80 -5.09 -0.41
CA GLU A 215 -2.55 -5.07 -1.68
C GLU A 215 -2.30 -6.32 -2.50
N PHE A 216 -3.39 -6.91 -2.97
CA PHE A 216 -3.39 -8.06 -3.87
C PHE A 216 -4.09 -7.74 -5.18
N ARG A 217 -3.55 -8.30 -6.26
CA ARG A 217 -4.24 -8.42 -7.54
C ARG A 217 -4.71 -9.85 -7.73
N VAL A 218 -5.94 -10.01 -8.19
CA VAL A 218 -6.44 -11.28 -8.69
C VAL A 218 -5.92 -11.45 -10.11
N ASP A 219 -5.21 -12.53 -10.39
CA ASP A 219 -4.75 -12.86 -11.73
C ASP A 219 -5.95 -13.34 -12.57
N ALA A 220 -6.24 -12.68 -13.68
CA ALA A 220 -7.38 -13.04 -14.52
C ALA A 220 -7.18 -14.39 -15.25
N ARG A 221 -5.95 -14.94 -15.28
CA ARG A 221 -5.62 -16.21 -15.94
C ARG A 221 -6.11 -17.43 -15.14
N ASP A 222 -5.99 -17.36 -13.81
CA ASP A 222 -6.22 -18.52 -12.93
C ASP A 222 -6.99 -18.18 -11.63
N GLY A 223 -7.28 -16.91 -11.40
CA GLY A 223 -7.96 -16.42 -10.19
C GLY A 223 -7.07 -16.33 -8.96
N SER A 224 -5.78 -16.65 -9.06
CA SER A 224 -4.84 -16.61 -7.92
C SER A 224 -4.59 -15.19 -7.44
N LEU A 225 -4.30 -15.06 -6.14
CA LEU A 225 -3.88 -13.81 -5.54
C LEU A 225 -2.38 -13.58 -5.76
N LYS A 226 -2.01 -12.38 -6.18
CA LYS A 226 -0.62 -11.94 -6.29
C LYS A 226 -0.40 -10.71 -5.42
N LEU A 227 0.54 -10.80 -4.50
CA LEU A 227 0.98 -9.65 -3.69
C LEU A 227 1.51 -8.54 -4.58
N MET A 228 1.02 -7.33 -4.40
CA MET A 228 1.47 -6.16 -5.18
C MET A 228 2.36 -5.24 -4.37
N GLU A 229 1.98 -4.91 -3.13
CA GLU A 229 2.74 -4.04 -2.23
C GLU A 229 2.21 -4.09 -0.78
N VAL A 230 3.02 -3.62 0.15
CA VAL A 230 2.63 -3.27 1.51
C VAL A 230 2.70 -1.75 1.65
N ASN A 231 1.66 -1.16 2.24
CA ASN A 231 1.61 0.26 2.55
C ASN A 231 1.67 0.43 4.09
N PRO A 232 2.78 0.97 4.65
CA PRO A 232 3.03 1.07 6.09
C PRO A 232 2.33 2.28 6.72
N ARG A 233 1.06 2.47 6.44
CA ARG A 233 0.28 3.64 6.87
C ARG A 233 -1.21 3.40 6.72
N PHE A 234 -2.00 4.33 7.24
CA PHE A 234 -3.42 4.39 6.91
C PHE A 234 -3.64 4.56 5.40
N TRP A 235 -4.78 4.09 4.92
CA TRP A 235 -5.16 4.00 3.51
C TRP A 235 -6.30 4.95 3.16
N GLY A 236 -6.45 5.26 1.89
CA GLY A 236 -7.44 6.23 1.42
C GLY A 236 -8.90 5.82 1.65
N SER A 237 -9.17 4.53 1.85
CA SER A 237 -10.50 4.01 2.20
C SER A 237 -10.66 3.68 3.69
N LEU A 238 -9.95 4.38 4.59
CA LEU A 238 -9.99 4.17 6.04
C LEU A 238 -11.42 4.28 6.59
N ASN A 239 -12.20 5.24 6.10
CA ASN A 239 -13.60 5.41 6.49
C ASN A 239 -14.43 4.14 6.29
N LEU A 240 -14.14 3.33 5.26
CA LEU A 240 -14.86 2.07 5.05
C LEU A 240 -14.59 1.08 6.18
N SER A 241 -13.37 1.01 6.70
CA SER A 241 -13.06 0.17 7.87
C SER A 241 -13.81 0.67 9.12
N ILE A 242 -13.81 1.98 9.36
CA ILE A 242 -14.56 2.59 10.50
C ILE A 242 -16.05 2.32 10.37
N LEU A 243 -16.63 2.57 9.19
CA LEU A 243 -18.04 2.29 8.90
C LEU A 243 -18.38 0.80 9.03
N SER A 244 -17.44 -0.10 8.79
CA SER A 244 -17.64 -1.54 8.98
C SER A 244 -17.52 -2.00 10.44
N GLY A 245 -17.12 -1.11 11.36
CA GLY A 245 -17.04 -1.37 12.80
C GLY A 245 -15.64 -1.51 13.36
N VAL A 246 -14.59 -1.21 12.55
CA VAL A 246 -13.19 -1.28 12.99
C VAL A 246 -12.54 0.10 12.89
N ASP A 247 -12.43 0.77 14.04
CA ASP A 247 -11.79 2.09 14.17
C ASP A 247 -10.26 1.94 14.34
N PHE A 248 -9.56 1.70 13.24
CA PHE A 248 -8.10 1.53 13.26
C PHE A 248 -7.34 2.71 13.88
N PRO A 249 -7.69 3.98 13.66
CA PRO A 249 -7.05 5.11 14.34
C PRO A 249 -7.15 5.02 15.87
N TYR A 250 -8.34 4.76 16.39
CA TYR A 250 -8.55 4.62 17.82
C TYR A 250 -7.81 3.40 18.39
N LEU A 251 -7.89 2.26 17.72
CA LEU A 251 -7.21 1.04 18.14
C LEU A 251 -5.68 1.20 18.15
N LEU A 252 -5.12 1.86 17.12
CA LEU A 252 -3.69 2.15 17.07
C LEU A 252 -3.27 3.12 18.18
N TYR A 253 -4.08 4.16 18.44
CA TYR A 253 -3.85 5.07 19.57
C TYR A 253 -3.80 4.31 20.90
N ARG A 254 -4.81 3.48 21.16
CA ARG A 254 -4.86 2.65 22.37
C ARG A 254 -3.62 1.74 22.48
N MET A 255 -3.25 1.08 21.39
CA MET A 255 -2.09 0.19 21.37
C MET A 255 -0.77 0.95 21.66
N VAL A 256 -0.60 2.17 21.13
CA VAL A 256 0.59 3.00 21.37
C VAL A 256 0.62 3.54 22.80
N MET A 257 -0.54 3.86 23.40
CA MET A 257 -0.63 4.43 24.74
C MET A 257 -0.61 3.35 25.84
N ASP A 258 -1.35 2.27 25.63
CA ASP A 258 -1.63 1.25 26.65
C ASP A 258 -0.76 -0.03 26.50
N GLY A 259 -0.01 -0.16 25.37
CA GLY A 259 0.84 -1.31 25.04
C GLY A 259 0.17 -2.25 24.05
N ASP A 260 -0.67 -3.17 24.51
CA ASP A 260 -1.45 -4.06 23.63
C ASP A 260 -2.95 -3.86 23.86
N ILE A 261 -3.76 -4.38 22.96
CA ILE A 261 -5.22 -4.29 22.99
C ILE A 261 -5.84 -5.66 22.72
N GLU A 262 -7.08 -5.85 23.18
CA GLU A 262 -7.84 -7.05 22.81
C GLU A 262 -8.13 -7.08 21.32
N PRO A 263 -8.09 -8.26 20.66
CA PRO A 263 -8.42 -8.41 19.26
C PRO A 263 -9.87 -8.01 18.97
N VAL A 264 -10.06 -7.23 17.92
CA VAL A 264 -11.40 -6.95 17.38
C VAL A 264 -11.91 -8.21 16.66
N PRO A 265 -13.02 -8.81 17.12
CA PRO A 265 -13.40 -10.14 16.65
C PRO A 265 -13.88 -10.17 15.20
N ASP A 266 -14.48 -9.10 14.72
CA ASP A 266 -15.15 -9.10 13.43
C ASP A 266 -15.46 -7.68 12.89
N TYR A 267 -15.85 -7.59 11.61
CA TYR A 267 -16.30 -6.38 10.94
C TYR A 267 -17.57 -6.66 10.11
N ARG A 268 -18.32 -5.64 9.74
CA ARG A 268 -19.54 -5.80 8.90
C ARG A 268 -19.16 -6.01 7.45
N GLU A 269 -19.73 -7.06 6.84
CA GLU A 269 -19.62 -7.35 5.42
C GLU A 269 -20.62 -6.52 4.60
N GLY A 270 -20.34 -6.30 3.31
CA GLY A 270 -21.22 -5.61 2.36
C GLY A 270 -21.35 -4.11 2.58
N VAL A 271 -20.56 -3.53 3.51
CA VAL A 271 -20.53 -2.08 3.68
C VAL A 271 -19.80 -1.47 2.48
N GLN A 272 -20.38 -0.43 1.89
CA GLN A 272 -19.80 0.29 0.78
C GLN A 272 -19.42 1.72 1.16
N CYS A 273 -18.29 2.20 0.66
CA CYS A 273 -17.88 3.59 0.81
C CYS A 273 -17.49 4.16 -0.56
N ARG A 274 -18.06 5.32 -0.85
CA ARG A 274 -17.95 6.00 -2.14
C ARG A 274 -17.25 7.34 -1.98
N TRP A 275 -16.20 7.55 -2.74
CA TRP A 275 -15.57 8.86 -2.91
C TRP A 275 -16.24 9.58 -4.08
N LEU A 276 -17.36 10.26 -3.79
CA LEU A 276 -18.21 10.88 -4.81
C LEU A 276 -17.47 12.03 -5.52
N LEU A 277 -16.92 12.99 -4.77
CA LEU A 277 -16.30 14.22 -5.29
C LEU A 277 -14.77 14.21 -5.11
N PRO A 278 -13.99 14.35 -6.19
CA PRO A 278 -14.43 14.30 -7.60
C PRO A 278 -14.45 12.87 -8.17
N GLY A 279 -13.96 11.87 -7.41
CA GLY A 279 -13.55 10.54 -7.87
C GLY A 279 -14.60 9.81 -8.70
N ASP A 280 -15.77 9.53 -8.13
CA ASP A 280 -16.77 8.70 -8.78
C ASP A 280 -17.54 9.45 -9.88
N ILE A 281 -17.63 10.77 -9.77
CA ILE A 281 -18.12 11.62 -10.88
C ILE A 281 -17.20 11.51 -12.08
N LEU A 282 -15.88 11.63 -11.87
CA LEU A 282 -14.90 11.51 -12.95
C LEU A 282 -14.87 10.08 -13.52
N TRP A 283 -15.04 9.05 -12.67
CA TRP A 283 -15.25 7.69 -13.17
C TRP A 283 -16.45 7.63 -14.11
N TYR A 284 -17.62 8.14 -13.70
CA TYR A 284 -18.83 8.12 -14.54
C TYR A 284 -18.65 8.90 -15.84
N LEU A 285 -18.00 10.06 -15.79
CA LEU A 285 -17.73 10.86 -16.98
C LEU A 285 -16.79 10.16 -17.97
N SER A 286 -15.87 9.33 -17.48
CA SER A 286 -14.90 8.58 -18.29
C SER A 286 -15.39 7.20 -18.71
N ALA A 287 -16.39 6.63 -18.03
CA ALA A 287 -16.95 5.32 -18.33
C ALA A 287 -17.81 5.36 -19.61
N PRO A 288 -17.93 4.24 -20.36
CA PRO A 288 -18.88 4.13 -21.47
C PRO A 288 -20.29 4.49 -21.02
N LYS A 289 -21.02 5.28 -21.86
CA LYS A 289 -22.37 5.78 -21.55
C LYS A 289 -23.42 4.69 -21.75
N THR A 290 -23.38 3.66 -20.93
CA THR A 290 -24.33 2.56 -20.92
C THR A 290 -25.36 2.73 -19.80
N TRP A 291 -26.54 2.13 -19.98
CA TRP A 291 -27.58 2.09 -18.94
C TRP A 291 -27.09 1.38 -17.66
N GLN A 292 -26.22 0.39 -17.83
CA GLN A 292 -25.59 -0.32 -16.72
C GLN A 292 -24.69 0.60 -15.88
N ASN A 293 -23.84 1.41 -16.51
CA ASN A 293 -22.96 2.36 -15.83
C ASN A 293 -23.74 3.50 -15.17
N LEU A 294 -24.84 3.95 -15.79
CA LEU A 294 -25.72 4.92 -15.16
C LEU A 294 -26.37 4.34 -13.88
N LYS A 295 -26.92 3.13 -13.96
CA LYS A 295 -27.48 2.46 -12.79
C LYS A 295 -26.42 2.24 -11.68
N ALA A 296 -25.20 1.84 -12.06
CA ALA A 296 -24.11 1.66 -11.12
C ALA A 296 -23.68 2.97 -10.46
N PHE A 297 -23.74 4.10 -11.19
CA PHE A 297 -23.43 5.42 -10.65
C PHE A 297 -24.52 5.94 -9.70
N LEU A 298 -25.80 5.66 -9.99
CA LEU A 298 -26.93 6.12 -9.15
C LEU A 298 -27.13 5.30 -7.87
N ARG A 299 -26.55 4.13 -7.76
CA ARG A 299 -26.53 3.29 -6.54
C ARG A 299 -25.42 3.73 -5.59
#